data_b823d0ed82ae7f58af80347a0ab4365c
#
_entry.id   b823d0ed82ae7f58af80347a0ab4365c
#
_cell.length_a   1.000
_cell.length_b   1.000
_cell.length_c   1.000
_cell.angle_alpha   90.00
_cell.angle_beta   90.00
_cell.angle_gamma   90.00
#
_symmetry.space_group_name_H-M   'P 1'
#
loop_
_entity.id
_entity.type
_entity.pdbx_description
1 polymer ?
#
loop_
_entity_poly.entity_id
_entity_poly.type
_entity_poly.pdbx_seq_one_letter_code
_entity_poly.pdbx_strand_id
1 'polypeptide(L)'
;MGFRRIKDRVKVGSVAPDFTLPSQAGEMVSLKDFFGRNPVVLFFYPKDDSPGCTREVCAFRDYFEEFGKLDVQVVGISSDSVESHRSFAVKYDLSLTLLSDERGNIRRLYGVPKTFGLFPGRVTYVIDKEGVVSHVFASQLSVERHVQEALTALRSDASKAGA
;
A
#
# COMPACT_ATOMS: atom_id res chain seq x y z
N MET A 1 10.88 -6.03 26.18
CA MET A 1 9.89 -5.69 25.15
C MET A 1 9.95 -4.19 24.89
N GLY A 2 10.59 -3.78 23.83
CA GLY A 2 10.66 -2.38 23.49
C GLY A 2 9.33 -1.90 22.89
N PHE A 3 8.68 -0.94 23.53
CA PHE A 3 7.73 -0.12 22.82
C PHE A 3 8.49 0.51 21.65
N ARG A 4 8.18 0.10 20.41
CA ARG A 4 8.67 0.80 19.23
C ARG A 4 8.18 2.24 19.35
N ARG A 5 9.11 3.14 19.61
CA ARG A 5 8.83 4.57 19.71
C ARG A 5 8.27 5.03 18.36
N ILE A 6 7.48 6.11 18.39
CA ILE A 6 6.99 6.80 17.18
C ILE A 6 8.12 7.06 16.16
N LYS A 7 9.36 7.07 16.61
CA LYS A 7 10.58 7.19 15.77
C LYS A 7 10.83 6.02 14.80
N ASP A 8 10.19 4.88 15.00
CA ASP A 8 10.45 3.67 14.20
C ASP A 8 9.47 3.49 13.03
N ARG A 9 8.59 4.45 12.80
CA ARG A 9 7.69 4.40 11.64
C ARG A 9 8.44 4.76 10.37
N VAL A 10 8.10 4.05 9.29
CA VAL A 10 8.56 4.41 7.95
C VAL A 10 8.00 5.79 7.60
N LYS A 11 8.86 6.69 7.14
CA LYS A 11 8.53 8.09 6.85
C LYS A 11 9.16 8.52 5.54
N VAL A 12 8.76 9.69 5.06
CA VAL A 12 9.36 10.30 3.86
C VAL A 12 10.88 10.40 4.03
N GLY A 13 11.63 9.95 3.01
CA GLY A 13 13.09 9.87 3.03
C GLY A 13 13.64 8.56 3.54
N SER A 14 12.81 7.70 4.17
CA SER A 14 13.25 6.36 4.59
C SER A 14 13.37 5.44 3.38
N VAL A 15 14.35 4.51 3.43
CA VAL A 15 14.33 3.36 2.53
C VAL A 15 13.18 2.46 2.98
N ALA A 16 12.28 2.12 2.05
CA ALA A 16 11.16 1.24 2.35
C ALA A 16 11.67 -0.16 2.69
N PRO A 17 11.32 -0.71 3.88
CA PRO A 17 11.74 -2.07 4.24
C PRO A 17 11.24 -3.10 3.24
N ASP A 18 12.14 -3.99 2.79
CA ASP A 18 11.77 -5.08 1.91
C ASP A 18 10.92 -6.13 2.64
N PHE A 19 10.10 -6.81 1.88
CA PHE A 19 9.28 -7.92 2.37
C PHE A 19 9.00 -8.90 1.23
N THR A 20 8.57 -10.10 1.58
CA THR A 20 8.08 -11.09 0.63
C THR A 20 6.78 -11.68 1.18
N LEU A 21 5.69 -11.51 0.43
CA LEU A 21 4.35 -11.96 0.82
C LEU A 21 3.63 -12.61 -0.36
N PRO A 22 2.71 -13.56 -0.07
CA PRO A 22 1.91 -14.17 -1.15
C PRO A 22 0.82 -13.23 -1.63
N SER A 23 0.61 -13.20 -2.95
CA SER A 23 -0.48 -12.45 -3.58
C SER A 23 -1.77 -13.28 -3.66
N GLN A 24 -2.85 -12.64 -4.10
CA GLN A 24 -4.14 -13.30 -4.36
C GLN A 24 -4.04 -14.42 -5.40
N ALA A 25 -3.03 -14.38 -6.25
CA ALA A 25 -2.77 -15.44 -7.23
C ALA A 25 -1.92 -16.58 -6.65
N GLY A 26 -1.49 -16.47 -5.39
CA GLY A 26 -0.62 -17.45 -4.74
C GLY A 26 0.86 -17.29 -5.06
N GLU A 27 1.25 -16.30 -5.82
CA GLU A 27 2.65 -16.00 -6.16
C GLU A 27 3.30 -15.18 -5.06
N MET A 28 4.58 -15.46 -4.77
CA MET A 28 5.34 -14.67 -3.81
C MET A 28 5.82 -13.38 -4.47
N VAL A 29 5.56 -12.25 -3.82
CA VAL A 29 5.92 -10.92 -4.30
C VAL A 29 6.82 -10.24 -3.28
N SER A 30 7.97 -9.74 -3.72
CA SER A 30 8.91 -8.97 -2.90
C SER A 30 8.92 -7.52 -3.37
N LEU A 31 9.00 -6.58 -2.42
CA LEU A 31 9.05 -5.15 -2.74
C LEU A 31 10.26 -4.84 -3.65
N LYS A 32 11.40 -5.44 -3.36
CA LYS A 32 12.63 -5.24 -4.15
C LYS A 32 12.50 -5.62 -5.62
N ASP A 33 11.49 -6.42 -6.00
CA ASP A 33 11.25 -6.81 -7.39
C ASP A 33 10.90 -5.59 -8.26
N PHE A 34 10.42 -4.52 -7.66
CA PHE A 34 10.07 -3.28 -8.35
C PHE A 34 11.22 -2.27 -8.38
N PHE A 35 12.24 -2.43 -7.56
CA PHE A 35 13.36 -1.49 -7.46
C PHE A 35 14.13 -1.41 -8.79
N GLY A 36 14.40 -0.18 -9.22
CA GLY A 36 15.03 0.08 -10.51
C GLY A 36 14.09 0.00 -11.70
N ARG A 37 12.81 -0.36 -11.50
CA ARG A 37 11.82 -0.55 -12.57
C ARG A 37 10.63 0.37 -12.45
N ASN A 38 9.93 0.32 -11.30
CA ASN A 38 8.65 0.99 -11.12
C ASN A 38 8.58 1.66 -9.75
N PRO A 39 7.98 2.87 -9.67
CA PRO A 39 7.46 3.35 -8.40
C PRO A 39 6.33 2.45 -7.91
N VAL A 40 6.10 2.44 -6.60
CA VAL A 40 5.07 1.61 -5.96
C VAL A 40 4.17 2.49 -5.09
N VAL A 41 2.87 2.32 -5.23
CA VAL A 41 1.90 2.77 -4.23
C VAL A 41 1.56 1.57 -3.36
N LEU A 42 1.98 1.62 -2.12
CA LEU A 42 1.78 0.57 -1.14
C LEU A 42 0.78 1.05 -0.11
N PHE A 43 -0.39 0.41 -0.03
CA PHE A 43 -1.39 0.82 0.95
C PHE A 43 -1.76 -0.34 1.88
N PHE A 44 -1.76 -0.03 3.18
CA PHE A 44 -2.22 -0.94 4.23
C PHE A 44 -3.66 -0.62 4.55
N TYR A 45 -4.51 -1.64 4.61
CA TYR A 45 -5.93 -1.50 4.93
C TYR A 45 -6.36 -2.56 5.94
N PRO A 46 -7.42 -2.29 6.73
CA PRO A 46 -7.80 -3.16 7.85
C PRO A 46 -8.30 -4.55 7.46
N LYS A 47 -9.24 -4.64 6.50
CA LYS A 47 -9.90 -5.92 6.23
C LYS A 47 -10.61 -5.92 4.87
N ASP A 48 -10.46 -7.03 4.13
CA ASP A 48 -11.20 -7.29 2.90
C ASP A 48 -12.72 -7.18 3.11
N ASP A 49 -13.39 -6.65 2.11
CA ASP A 49 -14.86 -6.58 2.04
C ASP A 49 -15.54 -5.80 3.19
N SER A 50 -14.79 -5.06 3.99
CA SER A 50 -15.36 -4.04 4.88
C SER A 50 -15.75 -2.80 4.07
N PRO A 51 -16.78 -2.01 4.47
CA PRO A 51 -17.26 -0.90 3.64
C PRO A 51 -16.20 0.12 3.27
N GLY A 52 -15.38 0.56 4.23
CA GLY A 52 -14.32 1.54 3.98
C GLY A 52 -13.19 0.99 3.11
N CYS A 53 -12.78 -0.25 3.36
CA CYS A 53 -11.72 -0.88 2.58
C CYS A 53 -12.18 -1.19 1.16
N THR A 54 -13.43 -1.60 0.98
CA THR A 54 -14.02 -1.81 -0.35
C THR A 54 -14.00 -0.50 -1.15
N ARG A 55 -14.42 0.62 -0.55
CA ARG A 55 -14.36 1.94 -1.21
C ARG A 55 -12.94 2.32 -1.60
N GLU A 56 -11.96 2.12 -0.70
CA GLU A 56 -10.55 2.46 -0.96
C GLU A 56 -9.98 1.63 -2.11
N VAL A 57 -10.13 0.31 -2.04
CA VAL A 57 -9.59 -0.59 -3.07
C VAL A 57 -10.28 -0.37 -4.42
N CYS A 58 -11.59 -0.15 -4.42
CA CYS A 58 -12.32 0.19 -5.65
C CYS A 58 -11.91 1.56 -6.21
N ALA A 59 -11.57 2.53 -5.35
CA ALA A 59 -11.03 3.80 -5.80
C ALA A 59 -9.68 3.62 -6.48
N PHE A 60 -8.77 2.81 -5.93
CA PHE A 60 -7.51 2.47 -6.59
C PHE A 60 -7.76 1.72 -7.92
N ARG A 61 -8.73 0.81 -7.97
CA ARG A 61 -9.13 0.13 -9.21
C ARG A 61 -9.57 1.13 -10.28
N ASP A 62 -10.42 2.09 -9.92
CA ASP A 62 -10.99 3.06 -10.86
C ASP A 62 -9.92 3.99 -11.44
N TYR A 63 -8.84 4.23 -10.71
CA TYR A 63 -7.69 5.03 -11.17
C TYR A 63 -6.52 4.18 -11.67
N PHE A 64 -6.73 2.91 -11.91
CA PHE A 64 -5.68 1.97 -12.33
C PHE A 64 -4.97 2.42 -13.61
N GLU A 65 -5.71 2.96 -14.58
CA GLU A 65 -5.13 3.47 -15.83
C GLU A 65 -4.23 4.68 -15.60
N GLU A 66 -4.63 5.61 -14.72
CA GLU A 66 -3.82 6.77 -14.38
C GLU A 66 -2.50 6.37 -13.74
N PHE A 67 -2.53 5.40 -12.84
CA PHE A 67 -1.31 4.84 -12.26
C PHE A 67 -0.46 4.14 -13.32
N GLY A 68 -1.08 3.41 -14.23
CA GLY A 68 -0.40 2.73 -15.34
C GLY A 68 0.34 3.68 -16.27
N LYS A 69 -0.23 4.86 -16.54
CA LYS A 69 0.43 5.91 -17.33
C LYS A 69 1.70 6.46 -16.68
N LEU A 70 1.82 6.32 -15.38
CA LEU A 70 3.01 6.72 -14.60
C LEU A 70 3.95 5.54 -14.33
N ASP A 71 3.72 4.39 -14.93
CA ASP A 71 4.45 3.14 -14.71
C ASP A 71 4.48 2.68 -13.25
N VAL A 72 3.42 2.97 -12.51
CA VAL A 72 3.32 2.71 -11.07
C VAL A 72 2.64 1.38 -10.81
N GLN A 73 3.19 0.59 -9.89
CA GLN A 73 2.55 -0.62 -9.37
C GLN A 73 1.75 -0.26 -8.12
N VAL A 74 0.49 -0.70 -8.07
CA VAL A 74 -0.40 -0.49 -6.92
C VAL A 74 -0.53 -1.80 -6.16
N VAL A 75 -0.15 -1.78 -4.88
CA VAL A 75 -0.08 -2.96 -4.02
C VAL A 75 -0.80 -2.69 -2.71
N GLY A 76 -1.82 -3.50 -2.41
CA GLY A 76 -2.53 -3.45 -1.14
C GLY A 76 -2.07 -4.56 -0.20
N ILE A 77 -2.00 -4.27 1.09
CA ILE A 77 -1.63 -5.25 2.13
C ILE A 77 -2.65 -5.22 3.25
N SER A 78 -3.13 -6.40 3.62
CA SER A 78 -3.91 -6.60 4.84
C SER A 78 -3.54 -7.94 5.49
N SER A 79 -4.11 -8.21 6.67
CA SER A 79 -3.89 -9.48 7.37
C SER A 79 -4.84 -10.58 6.93
N ASP A 80 -5.64 -10.34 5.90
CA ASP A 80 -6.52 -11.36 5.33
C ASP A 80 -5.71 -12.44 4.60
N SER A 81 -6.32 -13.63 4.47
CA SER A 81 -5.69 -14.76 3.79
C SER A 81 -5.63 -14.56 2.27
N VAL A 82 -4.79 -15.35 1.60
CA VAL A 82 -4.74 -15.41 0.14
C VAL A 82 -6.12 -15.73 -0.45
N GLU A 83 -6.87 -16.65 0.17
CA GLU A 83 -8.21 -17.02 -0.29
C GLU A 83 -9.19 -15.86 -0.16
N SER A 84 -9.14 -15.11 0.94
CA SER A 84 -9.95 -13.92 1.13
C SER A 84 -9.64 -12.86 0.05
N HIS A 85 -8.36 -12.59 -0.20
CA HIS A 85 -7.93 -11.66 -1.24
C HIS A 85 -8.38 -12.11 -2.63
N ARG A 86 -8.33 -13.40 -2.92
CA ARG A 86 -8.80 -13.94 -4.20
C ARG A 86 -10.29 -13.70 -4.39
N SER A 87 -11.10 -14.01 -3.38
CA SER A 87 -12.54 -13.77 -3.41
C SER A 87 -12.87 -12.28 -3.56
N PHE A 88 -12.16 -11.44 -2.84
CA PHE A 88 -12.30 -9.98 -2.89
C PHE A 88 -11.95 -9.44 -4.28
N ALA A 89 -10.84 -9.89 -4.86
CA ALA A 89 -10.42 -9.48 -6.19
C ALA A 89 -11.43 -9.88 -7.28
N VAL A 90 -12.00 -11.09 -7.19
CA VAL A 90 -13.03 -11.55 -8.13
C VAL A 90 -14.30 -10.74 -7.96
N LYS A 91 -14.75 -10.54 -6.72
CA LYS A 91 -16.00 -9.85 -6.43
C LYS A 91 -16.06 -8.43 -6.97
N TYR A 92 -14.94 -7.71 -6.92
CA TYR A 92 -14.87 -6.30 -7.32
C TYR A 92 -14.02 -6.06 -8.57
N ASP A 93 -13.65 -7.11 -9.28
CA ASP A 93 -12.86 -7.03 -10.53
C ASP A 93 -11.56 -6.21 -10.32
N LEU A 94 -10.75 -6.63 -9.36
CA LEU A 94 -9.53 -5.92 -8.98
C LEU A 94 -8.34 -6.42 -9.80
N SER A 95 -7.69 -5.52 -10.54
CA SER A 95 -6.47 -5.81 -11.30
C SER A 95 -5.19 -5.53 -10.51
N LEU A 96 -5.30 -4.80 -9.42
CA LEU A 96 -4.15 -4.50 -8.56
C LEU A 96 -3.74 -5.72 -7.73
N THR A 97 -2.51 -5.70 -7.22
CA THR A 97 -1.96 -6.79 -6.41
C THR A 97 -2.39 -6.63 -4.95
N LEU A 98 -2.92 -7.69 -4.36
CA LEU A 98 -3.24 -7.77 -2.93
C LEU A 98 -2.32 -8.79 -2.28
N LEU A 99 -1.61 -8.38 -1.23
CA LEU A 99 -0.66 -9.25 -0.50
C LEU A 99 -1.18 -9.60 0.87
N SER A 100 -0.99 -10.84 1.26
CA SER A 100 -1.47 -11.40 2.53
C SER A 100 -0.38 -11.34 3.59
N ASP A 101 -0.60 -10.49 4.60
CA ASP A 101 0.25 -10.35 5.79
C ASP A 101 -0.49 -10.91 7.01
N GLU A 102 -0.80 -12.21 6.98
CA GLU A 102 -1.68 -12.86 7.97
C GLU A 102 -1.27 -12.64 9.43
N ARG A 103 0.04 -12.57 9.69
CA ARG A 103 0.57 -12.36 11.04
C ARG A 103 0.75 -10.89 11.39
N GLY A 104 0.53 -9.98 10.45
CA GLY A 104 0.73 -8.55 10.65
C GLY A 104 2.19 -8.13 10.82
N ASN A 105 3.15 -8.96 10.40
CA ASN A 105 4.58 -8.70 10.57
C ASN A 105 5.02 -7.47 9.77
N ILE A 106 4.56 -7.34 8.53
CA ILE A 106 4.96 -6.24 7.67
C ILE A 106 4.31 -4.93 8.11
N ARG A 107 3.04 -4.98 8.54
CA ARG A 107 2.39 -3.82 9.15
C ARG A 107 3.20 -3.30 10.34
N ARG A 108 3.65 -4.18 11.21
CA ARG A 108 4.49 -3.81 12.36
C ARG A 108 5.84 -3.28 11.93
N LEU A 109 6.44 -3.87 10.90
CA LEU A 109 7.72 -3.44 10.34
C LEU A 109 7.65 -2.00 9.81
N TYR A 110 6.55 -1.65 9.15
CA TYR A 110 6.31 -0.29 8.65
C TYR A 110 5.85 0.68 9.74
N GLY A 111 5.49 0.18 10.91
CA GLY A 111 5.00 1.01 12.01
C GLY A 111 3.60 1.56 11.77
N VAL A 112 2.76 0.84 11.00
CA VAL A 112 1.38 1.26 10.75
C VAL A 112 0.61 1.32 12.06
N PRO A 113 0.04 2.48 12.45
CA PRO A 113 -0.62 2.63 13.74
C PRO A 113 -1.95 1.89 13.79
N LYS A 114 -2.38 1.55 15.00
CA LYS A 114 -3.74 1.06 15.24
C LYS A 114 -4.65 2.23 15.55
N THR A 115 -5.84 2.25 14.95
CA THR A 115 -6.89 3.21 15.26
C THR A 115 -7.53 2.84 16.59
N PHE A 116 -7.57 3.78 17.53
CA PHE A 116 -8.08 3.57 18.91
C PHE A 116 -7.41 2.38 19.63
N GLY A 117 -6.18 2.01 19.24
CA GLY A 117 -5.45 0.88 19.83
C GLY A 117 -6.02 -0.50 19.51
N LEU A 118 -7.11 -0.60 18.73
CA LEU A 118 -7.86 -1.84 18.48
C LEU A 118 -7.84 -2.27 17.02
N PHE A 119 -8.01 -1.33 16.08
CA PHE A 119 -8.15 -1.65 14.67
C PHE A 119 -6.85 -1.34 13.91
N PRO A 120 -6.46 -2.20 12.94
CA PRO A 120 -5.34 -1.87 12.05
C PRO A 120 -5.57 -0.53 11.38
N GLY A 121 -4.52 0.28 11.28
CA GLY A 121 -4.59 1.58 10.64
C GLY A 121 -4.62 1.50 9.12
N ARG A 122 -4.92 2.61 8.49
CA ARG A 122 -4.98 2.79 7.05
C ARG A 122 -3.92 3.80 6.63
N VAL A 123 -2.87 3.33 5.94
CA VAL A 123 -1.73 4.16 5.54
C VAL A 123 -1.34 3.83 4.10
N THR A 124 -1.08 4.86 3.31
CA THR A 124 -0.57 4.74 1.94
C THR A 124 0.83 5.34 1.85
N TYR A 125 1.75 4.57 1.30
CA TYR A 125 3.12 4.97 1.03
C TYR A 125 3.32 5.08 -0.48
N VAL A 126 3.96 6.16 -0.93
CA VAL A 126 4.47 6.27 -2.29
C VAL A 126 5.98 6.03 -2.23
N ILE A 127 6.45 5.05 -2.97
CA ILE A 127 7.84 4.59 -2.97
C ILE A 127 8.39 4.80 -4.37
N ASP A 128 9.52 5.51 -4.49
CA ASP A 128 10.14 5.77 -5.78
C ASP A 128 10.89 4.54 -6.32
N LYS A 129 11.43 4.65 -7.54
CA LYS A 129 12.17 3.55 -8.20
C LYS A 129 13.39 3.09 -7.42
N GLU A 130 13.99 3.95 -6.62
CA GLU A 130 15.17 3.65 -5.80
C GLU A 130 14.78 3.00 -4.47
N GLY A 131 13.49 2.82 -4.21
CA GLY A 131 13.01 2.22 -2.97
C GLY A 131 12.90 3.20 -1.80
N VAL A 132 12.94 4.51 -2.07
CA VAL A 132 12.82 5.55 -1.06
C VAL A 132 11.38 6.04 -0.98
N VAL A 133 10.85 6.20 0.23
CA VAL A 133 9.51 6.72 0.46
C VAL A 133 9.47 8.21 0.13
N SER A 134 8.64 8.60 -0.83
CA SER A 134 8.49 9.99 -1.25
C SER A 134 7.25 10.68 -0.65
N HIS A 135 6.27 9.91 -0.22
CA HIS A 135 5.05 10.44 0.40
C HIS A 135 4.40 9.41 1.33
N VAL A 136 3.78 9.88 2.41
CA VAL A 136 2.99 9.06 3.34
C VAL A 136 1.69 9.78 3.64
N PHE A 137 0.58 9.06 3.51
CA PHE A 137 -0.75 9.56 3.87
C PHE A 137 -1.44 8.56 4.80
N ALA A 138 -1.90 9.03 5.95
CA ALA A 138 -2.59 8.21 6.94
C ALA A 138 -3.95 8.83 7.26
N SER A 139 -5.02 8.08 7.04
CA SER A 139 -6.38 8.47 7.42
C SER A 139 -7.29 7.26 7.44
N GLN A 140 -8.01 7.07 8.52
CA GLN A 140 -8.97 5.96 8.65
C GLN A 140 -10.29 6.24 7.93
N LEU A 141 -10.72 7.49 7.89
CA LEU A 141 -12.05 7.87 7.39
C LEU A 141 -12.04 8.46 5.99
N SER A 142 -10.98 9.17 5.61
CA SER A 142 -10.89 9.81 4.29
C SER A 142 -10.32 8.85 3.24
N VAL A 143 -11.03 7.77 2.95
CA VAL A 143 -10.52 6.66 2.15
C VAL A 143 -10.19 7.06 0.71
N GLU A 144 -10.99 7.89 0.09
CA GLU A 144 -10.78 8.35 -1.29
C GLU A 144 -9.56 9.27 -1.42
N ARG A 145 -9.20 9.98 -0.35
CA ARG A 145 -8.01 10.82 -0.33
C ARG A 145 -6.71 10.05 -0.46
N HIS A 146 -6.69 8.76 -0.09
CA HIS A 146 -5.50 7.92 -0.28
C HIS A 146 -5.09 7.86 -1.75
N VAL A 147 -6.05 7.74 -2.65
CA VAL A 147 -5.80 7.72 -4.09
C VAL A 147 -5.33 9.09 -4.59
N GLN A 148 -6.01 10.16 -4.18
CA GLN A 148 -5.68 11.53 -4.63
C GLN A 148 -4.30 11.96 -4.12
N GLU A 149 -3.98 11.66 -2.87
CA GLU A 149 -2.67 11.94 -2.28
C GLU A 149 -1.55 11.19 -3.03
N ALA A 150 -1.78 9.92 -3.36
CA ALA A 150 -0.83 9.11 -4.11
C ALA A 150 -0.60 9.66 -5.52
N LEU A 151 -1.66 9.99 -6.25
CA LEU A 151 -1.57 10.55 -7.61
C LEU A 151 -0.86 11.90 -7.61
N THR A 152 -1.20 12.77 -6.67
CA THR A 152 -0.56 14.09 -6.55
C THR A 152 0.94 13.95 -6.30
N ALA A 153 1.34 13.08 -5.38
CA ALA A 153 2.74 12.83 -5.06
C ALA A 153 3.50 12.26 -6.27
N LEU A 154 2.92 11.29 -6.98
CA LEU A 154 3.52 10.68 -8.16
C LEU A 154 3.69 11.65 -9.31
N ARG A 155 2.71 12.50 -9.56
CA ARG A 155 2.78 13.54 -10.59
C ARG A 155 3.85 14.57 -10.26
N SER A 156 3.98 14.95 -9.00
CA SER A 156 5.04 15.83 -8.51
C SER A 156 6.42 15.20 -8.70
N ASP A 157 6.59 13.94 -8.35
CA ASP A 157 7.86 13.21 -8.52
C ASP A 157 8.24 13.07 -9.99
N ALA A 158 7.28 12.75 -10.86
CA ALA A 158 7.50 12.66 -12.31
C ALA A 158 7.92 14.01 -12.91
N SER A 159 7.32 15.12 -12.46
CA SER A 159 7.66 16.46 -12.88
C SER A 159 9.10 16.83 -12.49
N LYS A 160 9.55 16.44 -11.30
CA LYS A 160 10.92 16.66 -10.82
C LYS A 160 11.94 15.82 -11.60
N ALA A 161 11.60 14.59 -11.94
CA ALA A 161 12.48 13.70 -12.70
C ALA A 161 12.64 14.12 -14.16
N GLY A 162 11.66 14.83 -14.72
CA GLY A 162 11.70 15.37 -16.09
C GLY A 162 12.39 16.73 -16.23
N ALA A 163 12.88 17.27 -15.12
CA ALA A 163 13.55 18.58 -15.14
C ALA A 163 15.05 18.44 -15.42
#